data_dfe61d765fbd3f138995f651bc454587
#
_entry.id   dfe61d765fbd3f138995f651bc454587
#
_cell.length_a   1.000
_cell.length_b   1.000
_cell.length_c   1.000
_cell.angle_alpha   90.00
_cell.angle_beta   90.00
_cell.angle_gamma   90.00
#
_symmetry.space_group_name_H-M   'P 1'
#
loop_
_entity.id
_entity.type
_entity.pdbx_description
1 polymer ?
#
loop_
_entity_poly.entity_id
_entity_poly.type
_entity_poly.pdbx_seq_one_letter_code
_entity_poly.pdbx_strand_id
1 'polypeptide(L)'
;MPELLKNRYNDESLRALALSINTVYPPFQVDDFVNGIMDETWDGLELKARMRQITINLGRYLPDDYEQALGVIDKIVAGYPEGFNDFTLMCFPDFVEVYGQEERHWNLSMAALERYTSSSSSEFAVRPFIINHEERMMRQMAAWARHGNEHVRRLASEGCRPQLPWGQVLGSFKKDPSPVLGILEQLKADPSPYVRKSVANSLNDISKTHPDLVAKIERDW
;
A
#
# COMPACT_ATOMS: atom_id res chain seq x y z
N MET A 1 27.54 5.69 -6.18
CA MET A 1 26.39 6.21 -5.43
C MET A 1 25.33 5.11 -5.41
N PRO A 2 24.61 4.89 -4.32
CA PRO A 2 23.51 3.94 -4.36
C PRO A 2 22.49 4.37 -5.41
N GLU A 3 21.98 3.42 -6.16
CA GLU A 3 20.98 3.65 -7.19
C GLU A 3 19.70 4.22 -6.57
N LEU A 4 19.12 5.25 -7.21
CA LEU A 4 17.86 5.84 -6.74
C LEU A 4 16.73 4.82 -6.91
N LEU A 5 15.90 4.66 -5.88
CA LEU A 5 14.78 3.69 -5.89
C LEU A 5 13.86 3.86 -7.09
N LYS A 6 13.67 5.09 -7.58
CA LYS A 6 12.85 5.37 -8.77
C LYS A 6 13.36 4.69 -10.05
N ASN A 7 14.65 4.36 -10.12
CA ASN A 7 15.26 3.71 -11.28
C ASN A 7 14.93 2.20 -11.36
N ARG A 8 14.35 1.64 -10.31
CA ARG A 8 13.75 0.30 -10.38
C ARG A 8 12.57 0.22 -11.33
N TYR A 9 11.87 1.34 -11.55
CA TYR A 9 10.90 1.49 -12.62
C TYR A 9 11.65 1.90 -13.89
N ASN A 10 11.98 0.93 -14.74
CA ASN A 10 12.69 1.10 -16.01
C ASN A 10 12.04 0.25 -17.11
N ASP A 11 12.50 0.36 -18.35
CA ASP A 11 11.94 -0.37 -19.48
C ASP A 11 11.90 -1.89 -19.23
N GLU A 12 12.98 -2.47 -18.71
CA GLU A 12 13.07 -3.91 -18.44
C GLU A 12 12.01 -4.36 -17.41
N SER A 13 11.91 -3.68 -16.28
CA SER A 13 10.95 -4.02 -15.22
C SER A 13 9.51 -3.81 -15.67
N LEU A 14 9.24 -2.75 -16.44
CA LEU A 14 7.90 -2.47 -16.99
C LEU A 14 7.50 -3.49 -18.04
N ARG A 15 8.43 -3.92 -18.93
CA ARG A 15 8.16 -4.99 -19.89
C ARG A 15 7.93 -6.33 -19.21
N ALA A 16 8.70 -6.66 -18.18
CA ALA A 16 8.49 -7.89 -17.41
C ALA A 16 7.11 -7.90 -16.76
N LEU A 17 6.69 -6.78 -16.15
CA LEU A 17 5.33 -6.61 -15.60
C LEU A 17 4.26 -6.76 -16.70
N ALA A 18 4.42 -6.07 -17.82
CA ALA A 18 3.47 -6.11 -18.93
C ALA A 18 3.31 -7.51 -19.54
N LEU A 19 4.41 -8.25 -19.68
CA LEU A 19 4.39 -9.64 -20.17
C LEU A 19 3.70 -10.57 -19.17
N SER A 20 3.92 -10.38 -17.86
CA SER A 20 3.21 -11.16 -16.85
C SER A 20 1.69 -10.91 -16.90
N ILE A 21 1.27 -9.67 -17.12
CA ILE A 21 -0.15 -9.32 -17.32
C ILE A 21 -0.69 -9.96 -18.59
N ASN A 22 0.02 -9.82 -19.71
CA ASN A 22 -0.41 -10.38 -21.00
C ASN A 22 -0.56 -11.92 -20.95
N THR A 23 0.27 -12.61 -20.15
CA THR A 23 0.19 -14.07 -19.95
C THR A 23 -1.18 -14.48 -19.35
N VAL A 24 -1.71 -13.72 -18.42
CA VAL A 24 -2.99 -14.01 -17.74
C VAL A 24 -4.19 -13.30 -18.35
N TYR A 25 -3.93 -12.27 -19.14
CA TYR A 25 -4.92 -11.46 -19.85
C TYR A 25 -4.39 -11.10 -21.25
N PRO A 26 -4.53 -11.99 -22.25
CA PRO A 26 -3.98 -11.82 -23.61
C PRO A 26 -4.37 -10.53 -24.34
N PRO A 27 -5.53 -9.88 -24.09
CA PRO A 27 -5.84 -8.58 -24.70
C PRO A 27 -4.93 -7.43 -24.27
N PHE A 28 -4.12 -7.59 -23.21
CA PHE A 28 -3.23 -6.54 -22.70
C PHE A 28 -2.12 -6.21 -23.71
N GLN A 29 -1.98 -4.94 -24.04
CA GLN A 29 -1.09 -4.46 -25.11
C GLN A 29 0.25 -4.03 -24.50
N VAL A 30 1.24 -4.92 -24.55
CA VAL A 30 2.55 -4.78 -23.87
C VAL A 30 3.29 -3.51 -24.31
N ASP A 31 3.48 -3.32 -25.64
CA ASP A 31 4.27 -2.20 -26.15
C ASP A 31 3.55 -0.85 -25.93
N ASP A 32 2.25 -0.79 -26.15
CA ASP A 32 1.46 0.41 -25.95
C ASP A 32 1.45 0.82 -24.48
N PHE A 33 1.35 -0.16 -23.56
CA PHE A 33 1.43 0.08 -22.13
C PHE A 33 2.79 0.67 -21.72
N VAL A 34 3.90 0.06 -22.13
CA VAL A 34 5.25 0.54 -21.79
C VAL A 34 5.51 1.92 -22.40
N ASN A 35 5.16 2.11 -23.69
CA ASN A 35 5.33 3.40 -24.37
C ASN A 35 4.46 4.51 -23.74
N GLY A 36 3.23 4.17 -23.31
CA GLY A 36 2.35 5.11 -22.63
C GLY A 36 2.82 5.52 -21.24
N ILE A 37 3.65 4.69 -20.58
CA ILE A 37 4.27 5.02 -19.29
C ILE A 37 5.53 5.85 -19.50
N MET A 38 6.41 5.44 -20.40
CA MET A 38 7.71 6.08 -20.63
C MET A 38 7.61 7.24 -21.64
N ASP A 39 6.68 8.14 -21.38
CA ASP A 39 6.50 9.37 -22.17
C ASP A 39 7.59 10.41 -21.88
N GLU A 40 7.50 11.55 -22.52
CA GLU A 40 8.46 12.69 -22.38
C GLU A 40 8.61 13.22 -20.95
N THR A 41 7.67 12.96 -20.06
CA THR A 41 7.69 13.40 -18.66
C THR A 41 8.40 12.43 -17.72
N TRP A 42 8.56 11.17 -18.13
CA TRP A 42 9.00 10.05 -17.29
C TRP A 42 10.29 10.31 -16.52
N ASP A 43 11.31 10.85 -17.17
CA ASP A 43 12.62 11.07 -16.55
C ASP A 43 12.58 12.08 -15.40
N GLY A 44 11.68 13.06 -15.51
CA GLY A 44 11.45 14.09 -14.49
C GLY A 44 10.64 13.61 -13.29
N LEU A 45 10.00 12.42 -13.36
CA LEU A 45 9.13 11.93 -12.31
C LEU A 45 9.93 11.35 -11.12
N GLU A 46 9.44 11.65 -9.92
CA GLU A 46 9.88 11.01 -8.69
C GLU A 46 9.14 9.68 -8.46
N LEU A 47 9.63 8.86 -7.53
CA LEU A 47 9.21 7.50 -7.28
C LEU A 47 7.69 7.27 -7.27
N LYS A 48 6.96 8.04 -6.46
CA LYS A 48 5.49 7.89 -6.36
C LYS A 48 4.76 8.37 -7.61
N ALA A 49 5.29 9.37 -8.29
CA ALA A 49 4.73 9.83 -9.55
C ALA A 49 4.90 8.77 -10.66
N ARG A 50 6.06 8.09 -10.72
CA ARG A 50 6.28 6.94 -11.61
C ARG A 50 5.29 5.80 -11.30
N MET A 51 5.15 5.43 -10.04
CA MET A 51 4.17 4.42 -9.60
C MET A 51 2.76 4.79 -10.06
N ARG A 52 2.33 6.04 -9.82
CA ARG A 52 1.01 6.53 -10.23
C ARG A 52 0.83 6.52 -11.76
N GLN A 53 1.86 6.86 -12.53
CA GLN A 53 1.81 6.80 -13.99
C GLN A 53 1.62 5.36 -14.49
N ILE A 54 2.29 4.39 -13.87
CA ILE A 54 2.08 2.96 -14.14
C ILE A 54 0.62 2.59 -13.83
N THR A 55 0.11 2.97 -12.67
CA THR A 55 -1.27 2.70 -12.24
C THR A 55 -2.31 3.26 -13.20
N ILE A 56 -2.15 4.50 -13.64
CA ILE A 56 -3.08 5.13 -14.60
C ILE A 56 -3.05 4.40 -15.94
N ASN A 57 -1.87 3.98 -16.39
CA ASN A 57 -1.78 3.19 -17.62
C ASN A 57 -2.34 1.77 -17.44
N LEU A 58 -2.20 1.13 -16.27
CA LEU A 58 -2.90 -0.13 -15.98
C LEU A 58 -4.42 0.02 -16.19
N GLY A 59 -5.02 1.10 -15.70
CA GLY A 59 -6.45 1.37 -15.88
C GLY A 59 -6.89 1.58 -17.33
N ARG A 60 -5.97 1.88 -18.24
CA ARG A 60 -6.28 2.03 -19.68
C ARG A 60 -6.30 0.70 -20.44
N TYR A 61 -5.59 -0.31 -19.96
CA TYR A 61 -5.36 -1.57 -20.66
C TYR A 61 -5.93 -2.80 -19.94
N LEU A 62 -6.30 -2.67 -18.66
CA LEU A 62 -7.06 -3.67 -17.92
C LEU A 62 -8.57 -3.55 -18.25
N PRO A 63 -9.40 -4.56 -17.90
CA PRO A 63 -10.85 -4.44 -18.05
C PRO A 63 -11.42 -3.19 -17.36
N ASP A 64 -12.41 -2.53 -18.01
CA ASP A 64 -13.11 -1.37 -17.43
C ASP A 64 -13.87 -1.71 -16.14
N ASP A 65 -14.36 -2.94 -16.03
CA ASP A 65 -15.00 -3.44 -14.81
C ASP A 65 -13.96 -3.69 -13.74
N TYR A 66 -14.12 -3.03 -12.59
CA TYR A 66 -13.17 -3.05 -11.49
C TYR A 66 -12.94 -4.46 -10.92
N GLU A 67 -13.99 -5.28 -10.79
CA GLU A 67 -13.87 -6.64 -10.27
C GLU A 67 -13.09 -7.54 -11.24
N GLN A 68 -13.33 -7.39 -12.54
CA GLN A 68 -12.59 -8.11 -13.58
C GLN A 68 -11.12 -7.68 -13.62
N ALA A 69 -10.84 -6.37 -13.49
CA ALA A 69 -9.48 -5.84 -13.43
C ALA A 69 -8.72 -6.41 -12.21
N LEU A 70 -9.34 -6.43 -11.03
CA LEU A 70 -8.76 -7.07 -9.84
C LEU A 70 -8.54 -8.57 -10.07
N GLY A 71 -9.45 -9.27 -10.76
CA GLY A 71 -9.30 -10.68 -11.10
C GLY A 71 -8.08 -10.97 -11.99
N VAL A 72 -7.67 -10.02 -12.83
CA VAL A 72 -6.41 -10.11 -13.59
C VAL A 72 -5.22 -9.89 -12.67
N ILE A 73 -5.23 -8.83 -11.85
CA ILE A 73 -4.16 -8.51 -10.90
C ILE A 73 -3.95 -9.65 -9.90
N ASP A 74 -5.02 -10.23 -9.38
CA ASP A 74 -4.98 -11.36 -8.45
C ASP A 74 -4.22 -12.58 -9.01
N LYS A 75 -4.41 -12.89 -10.29
CA LYS A 75 -3.69 -13.98 -10.95
C LYS A 75 -2.18 -13.70 -11.06
N ILE A 76 -1.81 -12.42 -11.24
CA ILE A 76 -0.41 -12.02 -11.29
C ILE A 76 0.21 -12.14 -9.89
N VAL A 77 -0.44 -11.53 -8.88
CA VAL A 77 0.05 -11.54 -7.50
C VAL A 77 0.18 -12.97 -6.95
N ALA A 78 -0.74 -13.87 -7.29
CA ALA A 78 -0.68 -15.29 -6.91
C ALA A 78 0.56 -16.03 -7.47
N GLY A 79 1.19 -15.51 -8.52
CA GLY A 79 2.43 -16.05 -9.08
C GLY A 79 3.70 -15.65 -8.32
N TYR A 80 3.61 -14.69 -7.38
CA TYR A 80 4.75 -14.23 -6.59
C TYR A 80 4.76 -14.90 -5.20
N PRO A 81 5.94 -15.28 -4.70
CA PRO A 81 6.03 -15.85 -3.35
C PRO A 81 5.66 -14.82 -2.29
N GLU A 82 5.08 -15.28 -1.19
CA GLU A 82 4.80 -14.46 -0.04
C GLU A 82 6.09 -13.83 0.52
N GLY A 83 6.04 -12.55 0.88
CA GLY A 83 7.22 -11.79 1.30
C GLY A 83 8.13 -11.32 0.16
N PHE A 84 7.75 -11.57 -1.09
CA PHE A 84 8.42 -11.02 -2.27
C PHE A 84 8.15 -9.52 -2.35
N ASN A 85 9.00 -8.73 -1.71
CA ASN A 85 8.84 -7.29 -1.62
C ASN A 85 9.42 -6.62 -2.88
N ASP A 86 8.73 -6.77 -4.01
CA ASP A 86 9.09 -6.09 -5.24
C ASP A 86 8.41 -4.73 -5.33
N PHE A 87 9.22 -3.71 -5.55
CA PHE A 87 8.77 -2.33 -5.71
C PHE A 87 7.87 -2.14 -6.93
N THR A 88 8.07 -2.93 -7.99
CA THR A 88 7.25 -2.86 -9.22
C THR A 88 5.80 -3.24 -8.97
N LEU A 89 5.54 -4.10 -7.99
CA LEU A 89 4.19 -4.53 -7.63
C LEU A 89 3.39 -3.48 -6.82
N MET A 90 4.02 -2.39 -6.37
CA MET A 90 3.32 -1.33 -5.62
C MET A 90 2.25 -0.61 -6.44
N CYS A 91 2.31 -0.70 -7.77
CA CYS A 91 1.25 -0.20 -8.64
C CYS A 91 -0.09 -0.93 -8.44
N PHE A 92 -0.12 -2.16 -7.93
CA PHE A 92 -1.36 -2.89 -7.69
C PHE A 92 -2.14 -2.40 -6.46
N PRO A 93 -1.54 -2.20 -5.28
CA PRO A 93 -2.21 -1.45 -4.22
C PRO A 93 -2.61 -0.03 -4.65
N ASP A 94 -1.76 0.65 -5.41
CA ASP A 94 -2.06 2.00 -5.94
C ASP A 94 -3.24 1.97 -6.92
N PHE A 95 -3.43 0.87 -7.69
CA PHE A 95 -4.63 0.67 -8.52
C PHE A 95 -5.90 0.62 -7.67
N VAL A 96 -5.87 -0.04 -6.53
CA VAL A 96 -6.99 -0.05 -5.57
C VAL A 96 -7.23 1.35 -5.01
N GLU A 97 -6.16 2.12 -4.71
CA GLU A 97 -6.28 3.51 -4.29
C GLU A 97 -7.01 4.37 -5.32
N VAL A 98 -6.68 4.21 -6.60
CA VAL A 98 -7.22 5.06 -7.68
C VAL A 98 -8.64 4.65 -8.09
N TYR A 99 -8.90 3.36 -8.26
CA TYR A 99 -10.12 2.86 -8.89
C TYR A 99 -11.11 2.23 -7.91
N GLY A 100 -10.69 1.94 -6.67
CA GLY A 100 -11.49 1.19 -5.69
C GLY A 100 -12.20 2.03 -4.63
N GLN A 101 -12.25 3.39 -4.75
CA GLN A 101 -12.81 4.28 -3.71
C GLN A 101 -14.34 4.28 -3.62
N GLU A 102 -15.05 3.77 -4.63
CA GLU A 102 -16.50 3.75 -4.60
C GLU A 102 -17.04 2.82 -3.50
N GLU A 103 -18.14 3.22 -2.85
CA GLU A 103 -18.75 2.47 -1.75
C GLU A 103 -19.06 1.00 -2.11
N ARG A 104 -19.54 0.77 -3.33
CA ARG A 104 -19.83 -0.59 -3.84
C ARG A 104 -18.59 -1.47 -3.95
N HIS A 105 -17.40 -0.87 -4.04
CA HIS A 105 -16.13 -1.59 -4.19
C HIS A 105 -15.43 -1.85 -2.85
N TRP A 106 -15.96 -1.34 -1.72
CA TRP A 106 -15.30 -1.42 -0.42
C TRP A 106 -14.76 -2.82 -0.09
N ASN A 107 -15.61 -3.84 -0.15
CA ASN A 107 -15.22 -5.19 0.25
C ASN A 107 -14.15 -5.78 -0.69
N LEU A 108 -14.27 -5.53 -2.00
CA LEU A 108 -13.28 -5.95 -2.99
C LEU A 108 -11.95 -5.25 -2.76
N SER A 109 -11.96 -3.94 -2.51
CA SER A 109 -10.77 -3.13 -2.25
C SER A 109 -10.05 -3.57 -0.97
N MET A 110 -10.77 -3.80 0.13
CA MET A 110 -10.16 -4.27 1.38
C MET A 110 -9.54 -5.66 1.22
N ALA A 111 -10.23 -6.59 0.55
CA ALA A 111 -9.70 -7.91 0.26
C ALA A 111 -8.47 -7.87 -0.67
N ALA A 112 -8.46 -6.99 -1.66
CA ALA A 112 -7.32 -6.78 -2.56
C ALA A 112 -6.11 -6.20 -1.82
N LEU A 113 -6.29 -5.13 -1.01
CA LEU A 113 -5.22 -4.52 -0.22
C LEU A 113 -4.60 -5.50 0.79
N GLU A 114 -5.43 -6.38 1.40
CA GLU A 114 -4.99 -7.45 2.28
C GLU A 114 -4.10 -8.46 1.54
N ARG A 115 -4.51 -8.91 0.34
CA ARG A 115 -3.71 -9.84 -0.48
C ARG A 115 -2.42 -9.21 -0.96
N TYR A 116 -2.49 -8.01 -1.53
CA TYR A 116 -1.36 -7.37 -2.19
C TYR A 116 -0.27 -6.95 -1.22
N THR A 117 -0.61 -6.66 0.04
CA THR A 117 0.40 -6.30 1.04
C THR A 117 1.38 -7.44 1.36
N SER A 118 1.02 -8.70 1.06
CA SER A 118 1.88 -9.86 1.27
C SER A 118 3.03 -9.98 0.25
N SER A 119 2.86 -9.43 -0.96
CA SER A 119 3.86 -9.46 -2.04
C SER A 119 4.44 -8.08 -2.35
N SER A 120 3.88 -7.03 -1.74
CA SER A 120 4.26 -5.64 -1.91
C SER A 120 3.98 -4.86 -0.62
N SER A 121 3.50 -3.61 -0.71
CA SER A 121 3.00 -2.88 0.46
C SER A 121 1.78 -2.03 0.10
N SER A 122 0.69 -2.20 0.88
CA SER A 122 -0.53 -1.42 0.74
C SER A 122 -0.57 -0.17 1.64
N GLU A 123 0.54 0.17 2.32
CA GLU A 123 0.60 1.24 3.32
C GLU A 123 0.24 2.63 2.80
N PHE A 124 0.49 2.91 1.52
CA PHE A 124 0.09 4.17 0.89
C PHE A 124 -1.38 4.15 0.48
N ALA A 125 -1.80 3.04 -0.13
CA ALA A 125 -3.12 2.89 -0.72
C ALA A 125 -4.27 2.91 0.29
N VAL A 126 -4.04 2.51 1.53
CA VAL A 126 -5.05 2.55 2.61
C VAL A 126 -5.35 3.97 3.10
N ARG A 127 -4.46 4.94 2.86
CA ARG A 127 -4.56 6.28 3.47
C ARG A 127 -5.73 7.10 2.97
N PRO A 128 -6.06 7.15 1.67
CA PRO A 128 -7.29 7.80 1.22
C PRO A 128 -8.55 7.16 1.81
N PHE A 129 -8.58 5.84 2.01
CA PHE A 129 -9.71 5.18 2.69
C PHE A 129 -9.82 5.60 4.16
N ILE A 130 -8.68 5.79 4.86
CA ILE A 130 -8.69 6.34 6.23
C ILE A 130 -9.23 7.76 6.22
N ILE A 131 -8.78 8.60 5.29
CA ILE A 131 -9.18 10.01 5.23
C ILE A 131 -10.68 10.16 4.94
N ASN A 132 -11.19 9.35 3.99
CA ASN A 132 -12.57 9.45 3.53
C ASN A 132 -13.57 8.69 4.43
N HIS A 133 -13.11 7.63 5.14
CA HIS A 133 -13.95 6.70 5.90
C HIS A 133 -13.28 6.25 7.20
N GLU A 134 -12.76 7.22 8.00
CA GLU A 134 -11.88 6.98 9.15
C GLU A 134 -12.39 5.87 10.08
N GLU A 135 -13.61 6.01 10.58
CA GLU A 135 -14.16 5.05 11.53
C GLU A 135 -14.26 3.62 10.97
N ARG A 136 -14.72 3.51 9.72
CA ARG A 136 -14.86 2.22 9.04
C ARG A 136 -13.50 1.59 8.77
N MET A 137 -12.54 2.41 8.33
CA MET A 137 -11.19 1.93 8.03
C MET A 137 -10.43 1.55 9.30
N MET A 138 -10.61 2.26 10.41
CA MET A 138 -9.97 1.88 11.67
C MET A 138 -10.56 0.59 12.26
N ARG A 139 -11.83 0.26 12.02
CA ARG A 139 -12.38 -1.07 12.30
C ARG A 139 -11.71 -2.16 11.44
N GLN A 140 -11.47 -1.88 10.17
CA GLN A 140 -10.73 -2.79 9.28
C GLN A 140 -9.28 -2.98 9.75
N MET A 141 -8.59 -1.91 10.12
CA MET A 141 -7.23 -1.98 10.69
C MET A 141 -7.19 -2.83 11.97
N ALA A 142 -8.19 -2.68 12.86
CA ALA A 142 -8.29 -3.50 14.07
C ALA A 142 -8.52 -4.99 13.77
N ALA A 143 -9.24 -5.32 12.70
CA ALA A 143 -9.39 -6.69 12.22
C ALA A 143 -8.04 -7.22 11.65
N TRP A 144 -7.36 -6.43 10.82
CA TRP A 144 -6.05 -6.78 10.27
C TRP A 144 -4.95 -6.93 11.33
N ALA A 145 -5.02 -6.19 12.43
CA ALA A 145 -4.10 -6.36 13.56
C ALA A 145 -4.17 -7.76 14.22
N ARG A 146 -5.22 -8.55 13.95
CA ARG A 146 -5.39 -9.93 14.44
C ARG A 146 -5.19 -10.98 13.35
N HIS A 147 -4.78 -10.56 12.17
CA HIS A 147 -4.64 -11.46 11.02
C HIS A 147 -3.48 -12.45 11.22
N GLY A 148 -3.59 -13.67 10.65
CA GLY A 148 -2.54 -14.70 10.73
C GLY A 148 -1.22 -14.29 10.07
N ASN A 149 -1.29 -13.51 8.98
CA ASN A 149 -0.15 -13.06 8.20
C ASN A 149 0.48 -11.79 8.81
N GLU A 150 1.80 -11.80 9.05
CA GLU A 150 2.52 -10.67 9.62
C GLU A 150 2.52 -9.41 8.72
N HIS A 151 2.50 -9.57 7.39
CA HIS A 151 2.43 -8.44 6.46
C HIS A 151 1.11 -7.67 6.62
N VAL A 152 0.00 -8.38 6.83
CA VAL A 152 -1.31 -7.77 7.08
C VAL A 152 -1.35 -7.11 8.46
N ARG A 153 -0.79 -7.76 9.49
CA ARG A 153 -0.67 -7.13 10.83
C ARG A 153 0.22 -5.89 10.78
N ARG A 154 1.33 -5.94 10.03
CA ARG A 154 2.18 -4.77 9.82
C ARG A 154 1.45 -3.66 9.07
N LEU A 155 0.65 -3.98 8.05
CA LEU A 155 -0.18 -3.00 7.34
C LEU A 155 -1.10 -2.25 8.31
N ALA A 156 -1.69 -2.94 9.28
CA ALA A 156 -2.57 -2.33 10.27
C ALA A 156 -1.86 -1.22 11.08
N SER A 157 -0.61 -1.39 11.46
CA SER A 157 0.17 -0.36 12.17
C SER A 157 0.81 0.67 11.22
N GLU A 158 1.41 0.22 10.11
CA GLU A 158 2.15 1.12 9.21
C GLU A 158 1.21 2.03 8.41
N GLY A 159 0.07 1.50 7.94
CA GLY A 159 -0.91 2.24 7.15
C GLY A 159 -1.56 3.38 7.91
N CYS A 160 -1.73 3.27 9.24
CA CYS A 160 -2.32 4.31 10.07
C CYS A 160 -1.31 5.24 10.77
N ARG A 161 -0.01 5.15 10.46
CA ARG A 161 1.01 6.07 10.98
C ARG A 161 0.62 7.52 10.69
N PRO A 162 0.66 8.44 11.67
CA PRO A 162 0.33 9.85 11.44
C PRO A 162 1.18 10.50 10.34
N GLN A 163 2.47 10.15 10.26
CA GLN A 163 3.41 10.72 9.31
C GLN A 163 4.29 9.65 8.67
N LEU A 164 3.69 8.88 7.77
CA LEU A 164 4.41 7.87 6.99
C LEU A 164 5.34 8.55 5.96
N PRO A 165 6.63 8.20 5.90
CA PRO A 165 7.52 8.68 4.83
C PRO A 165 6.92 8.41 3.44
N TRP A 166 6.96 9.42 2.56
CA TRP A 166 6.35 9.42 1.22
C TRP A 166 4.83 9.22 1.17
N GLY A 167 4.20 8.91 2.31
CA GLY A 167 2.75 8.76 2.41
C GLY A 167 2.03 10.09 2.62
N GLN A 168 0.76 10.14 2.25
CA GLN A 168 -0.12 11.25 2.59
C GLN A 168 -0.23 11.37 4.11
N VAL A 169 -0.08 12.56 4.66
CA VAL A 169 -0.18 12.79 6.12
C VAL A 169 -1.61 12.58 6.60
N LEU A 170 -1.79 11.84 7.70
CA LEU A 170 -3.07 11.70 8.38
C LEU A 170 -3.21 12.79 9.46
N GLY A 171 -3.73 13.93 9.03
CA GLY A 171 -3.82 15.12 9.87
C GLY A 171 -4.71 14.94 11.11
N SER A 172 -5.76 14.11 11.04
CA SER A 172 -6.60 13.75 12.18
C SER A 172 -5.78 13.04 13.27
N PHE A 173 -4.96 12.06 12.88
CA PHE A 173 -4.13 11.28 13.82
C PHE A 173 -2.93 12.05 14.36
N LYS A 174 -2.51 13.11 13.69
CA LYS A 174 -1.52 14.06 14.27
C LYS A 174 -2.14 14.92 15.37
N LYS A 175 -3.44 15.22 15.28
CA LYS A 175 -4.16 16.00 16.30
C LYS A 175 -4.62 15.12 17.46
N ASP A 176 -5.18 13.97 17.15
CA ASP A 176 -5.63 12.97 18.12
C ASP A 176 -5.21 11.56 17.68
N PRO A 177 -4.16 10.99 18.27
CA PRO A 177 -3.68 9.65 17.95
C PRO A 177 -4.50 8.51 18.58
N SER A 178 -5.55 8.82 19.37
CA SER A 178 -6.34 7.81 20.10
C SER A 178 -6.82 6.65 19.23
N PRO A 179 -7.31 6.86 17.98
CA PRO A 179 -7.71 5.74 17.13
C PRO A 179 -6.58 4.78 16.78
N VAL A 180 -5.34 5.28 16.70
CA VAL A 180 -4.16 4.49 16.37
C VAL A 180 -3.67 3.68 17.56
N LEU A 181 -3.77 4.22 18.78
CA LEU A 181 -3.25 3.59 20.00
C LEU A 181 -3.82 2.20 20.24
N GLY A 182 -5.11 1.98 19.95
CA GLY A 182 -5.73 0.66 20.08
C GLY A 182 -5.14 -0.41 19.16
N ILE A 183 -4.64 -0.01 17.97
CA ILE A 183 -3.92 -0.89 17.05
C ILE A 183 -2.52 -1.19 17.61
N LEU A 184 -1.80 -0.17 18.07
CA LEU A 184 -0.44 -0.34 18.58
C LEU A 184 -0.43 -1.22 19.84
N GLU A 185 -1.42 -1.05 20.72
CA GLU A 185 -1.59 -1.89 21.93
C GLU A 185 -1.74 -3.37 21.60
N GLN A 186 -2.50 -3.69 20.55
CA GLN A 186 -2.66 -5.08 20.10
C GLN A 186 -1.37 -5.66 19.54
N LEU A 187 -0.49 -4.84 18.94
CA LEU A 187 0.67 -5.25 18.18
C LEU A 187 2.01 -5.03 18.93
N LYS A 188 2.01 -4.41 20.12
CA LYS A 188 3.24 -4.09 20.87
C LYS A 188 4.13 -5.30 21.16
N ALA A 189 3.54 -6.45 21.41
CA ALA A 189 4.22 -7.71 21.71
C ALA A 189 4.07 -8.75 20.58
N ASP A 190 3.84 -8.30 19.34
CA ASP A 190 3.72 -9.19 18.19
C ASP A 190 4.94 -10.11 18.06
N PRO A 191 4.78 -11.40 17.72
CA PRO A 191 5.91 -12.31 17.54
C PRO A 191 6.87 -11.85 16.44
N SER A 192 6.38 -11.12 15.42
CA SER A 192 7.20 -10.62 14.31
C SER A 192 7.96 -9.35 14.69
N PRO A 193 9.31 -9.35 14.58
CA PRO A 193 10.10 -8.12 14.72
C PRO A 193 9.74 -7.06 13.69
N TYR A 194 9.26 -7.47 12.51
CA TYR A 194 8.84 -6.58 11.45
C TYR A 194 7.61 -5.75 11.86
N VAL A 195 6.64 -6.40 12.49
CA VAL A 195 5.45 -5.74 13.06
C VAL A 195 5.83 -4.82 14.22
N ARG A 196 6.62 -5.32 15.18
CA ARG A 196 7.06 -4.49 16.33
C ARG A 196 7.83 -3.25 15.90
N LYS A 197 8.66 -3.35 14.84
CA LYS A 197 9.35 -2.18 14.28
C LYS A 197 8.38 -1.14 13.74
N SER A 198 7.29 -1.57 13.09
CA SER A 198 6.23 -0.67 12.61
C SER A 198 5.54 0.04 13.78
N VAL A 199 5.23 -0.69 14.87
CA VAL A 199 4.68 -0.11 16.11
C VAL A 199 5.62 0.97 16.68
N ALA A 200 6.91 0.68 16.80
CA ALA A 200 7.91 1.64 17.30
C ALA A 200 8.00 2.88 16.40
N ASN A 201 7.96 2.71 15.07
CA ASN A 201 7.94 3.82 14.12
C ASN A 201 6.70 4.69 14.28
N SER A 202 5.54 4.08 14.53
CA SER A 202 4.29 4.82 14.76
C SER A 202 4.34 5.63 16.05
N LEU A 203 4.84 5.04 17.15
CA LEU A 203 5.06 5.77 18.41
C LEU A 203 6.04 6.92 18.23
N ASN A 204 7.13 6.71 17.48
CA ASN A 204 8.07 7.79 17.16
C ASN A 204 7.41 8.92 16.34
N ASP A 205 6.45 8.63 15.46
CA ASP A 205 5.70 9.68 14.76
C ASP A 205 4.77 10.43 15.73
N ILE A 206 4.09 9.72 16.63
CA ILE A 206 3.20 10.30 17.66
C ILE A 206 3.98 11.17 18.63
N SER A 207 5.19 10.75 19.05
CA SER A 207 6.02 11.49 20.03
C SER A 207 6.39 12.90 19.56
N LYS A 208 6.43 13.14 18.25
CA LYS A 208 6.72 14.47 17.68
C LYS A 208 5.64 15.52 18.01
N THR A 209 4.42 15.07 18.25
CA THR A 209 3.28 15.96 18.57
C THR A 209 2.69 15.71 19.96
N HIS A 210 2.87 14.51 20.51
CA HIS A 210 2.33 14.07 21.80
C HIS A 210 3.41 13.37 22.65
N PRO A 211 4.52 14.05 23.02
CA PRO A 211 5.63 13.42 23.74
C PRO A 211 5.24 12.86 25.11
N ASP A 212 4.42 13.59 25.87
CA ASP A 212 3.99 13.14 27.21
C ASP A 212 3.12 11.87 27.16
N LEU A 213 2.28 11.75 26.12
CA LEU A 213 1.47 10.57 25.89
C LEU A 213 2.35 9.34 25.62
N VAL A 214 3.33 9.49 24.73
CA VAL A 214 4.26 8.38 24.41
C VAL A 214 5.10 8.01 25.62
N ALA A 215 5.63 8.98 26.38
CA ALA A 215 6.37 8.71 27.62
C ALA A 215 5.53 7.98 28.67
N LYS A 216 4.21 8.21 28.71
CA LYS A 216 3.29 7.42 29.56
C LYS A 216 3.16 5.98 29.04
N ILE A 217 2.91 5.82 27.73
CA ILE A 217 2.76 4.50 27.08
C ILE A 217 4.02 3.65 27.32
N GLU A 218 5.22 4.22 27.15
CA GLU A 218 6.49 3.51 27.35
C GLU A 218 6.70 3.02 28.80
N ARG A 219 6.12 3.72 29.79
CA ARG A 219 6.15 3.25 31.19
C ARG A 219 5.17 2.13 31.46
N ASP A 220 4.06 2.09 30.72
CA ASP A 220 2.97 1.14 30.93
C ASP A 220 3.15 -0.16 30.13
N TRP A 221 4.10 -0.20 29.17
CA TRP A 221 4.39 -1.32 28.28
C TRP A 221 5.66 -2.08 28.68
#